data_c6c14ff353808d9e5363c5fc6d0cf6d9
#
_entry.id   c6c14ff353808d9e5363c5fc6d0cf6d9
#
_cell.length_a   1.000
_cell.length_b   1.000
_cell.length_c   1.000
_cell.angle_alpha   90.00
_cell.angle_beta   90.00
_cell.angle_gamma   90.00
#
_symmetry.space_group_name_H-M   'P 1'
#
loop_
_entity.id
_entity.type
_entity.pdbx_description
1 polymer ?
#
loop_
_entity_poly.entity_id
_entity_poly.type
_entity_poly.pdbx_seq_one_letter_code
_entity_poly.pdbx_strand_id
1 'polypeptide(L)'
;MIALLSLLFSIFGIALVLQQFFEMNLTLALIHSTPLAIMSSAIIIPSIGKLSKHKQEFMIYESAFSDILGIMIFYFLLNMHDEGLQHASISFVVSLIITLVIAIAATYFLIFIFKDLKGHAKLFLLIAILLLLYSCAKVYLHLYGALLIILFFGLALSNHQRFFKIFKKQVANNLKERDPIAEIEKNFHLITLETAFVVRTFFFVVFGLSITLSSLVSLDVFLISLAVLVVLYFVRIVFLRLLYGKDLIPELFIAPRGLITVLLFYQLPIDIKNPGFDQGILLYVIIISSLIMTGSLIYEARKNPVLATEESTNPDQTNDEADLHTH
;
A
#
# COMPACT_ATOMS: atom_id res chain seq x y z
N MET A 1 7.28 -9.21 10.82
CA MET A 1 7.53 -10.65 10.55
C MET A 1 6.31 -11.34 9.95
N ILE A 2 5.10 -11.21 10.51
CA ILE A 2 3.86 -11.78 9.94
C ILE A 2 3.65 -11.38 8.50
N ALA A 3 3.68 -10.07 8.20
CA ALA A 3 3.48 -9.55 6.84
C ALA A 3 4.45 -10.16 5.81
N LEU A 4 5.73 -10.28 6.15
CA LEU A 4 6.75 -10.83 5.24
C LEU A 4 6.51 -12.33 4.98
N LEU A 5 6.33 -13.12 6.04
CA LEU A 5 6.14 -14.55 5.89
C LEU A 5 4.83 -14.88 5.17
N SER A 6 3.72 -14.24 5.59
CA SER A 6 2.42 -14.39 4.92
C SER A 6 2.50 -14.03 3.44
N LEU A 7 3.19 -12.94 3.10
CA LEU A 7 3.38 -12.50 1.71
C LEU A 7 4.19 -13.53 0.90
N LEU A 8 5.37 -13.94 1.38
CA LEU A 8 6.23 -14.90 0.67
C LEU A 8 5.55 -16.24 0.43
N PHE A 9 4.88 -16.79 1.47
CA PHE A 9 4.16 -18.04 1.31
C PHE A 9 2.91 -17.91 0.44
N SER A 10 2.25 -16.75 0.44
CA SER A 10 1.16 -16.46 -0.48
C SER A 10 1.65 -16.40 -1.92
N ILE A 11 2.77 -15.70 -2.18
CA ILE A 11 3.40 -15.65 -3.50
C ILE A 11 3.72 -17.05 -3.99
N PHE A 12 4.40 -17.86 -3.16
CA PHE A 12 4.77 -19.22 -3.52
C PHE A 12 3.55 -20.12 -3.73
N GLY A 13 2.57 -20.07 -2.84
CA GLY A 13 1.36 -20.89 -2.96
C GLY A 13 0.53 -20.55 -4.20
N ILE A 14 0.37 -19.25 -4.50
CA ILE A 14 -0.30 -18.81 -5.75
C ILE A 14 0.51 -19.22 -6.97
N ALA A 15 1.84 -19.11 -6.93
CA ALA A 15 2.70 -19.53 -8.03
C ALA A 15 2.49 -21.01 -8.38
N LEU A 16 2.35 -21.89 -7.37
CA LEU A 16 2.04 -23.31 -7.62
C LEU A 16 0.68 -23.49 -8.30
N VAL A 17 -0.32 -22.72 -7.91
CA VAL A 17 -1.63 -22.73 -8.58
C VAL A 17 -1.48 -22.28 -10.05
N LEU A 18 -0.79 -21.16 -10.29
CA LEU A 18 -0.61 -20.64 -11.66
C LEU A 18 0.20 -21.59 -12.53
N GLN A 19 1.22 -22.28 -11.97
CA GLN A 19 1.95 -23.31 -12.72
C GLN A 19 1.04 -24.44 -13.18
N GLN A 20 0.13 -24.88 -12.32
CA GLN A 20 -0.77 -25.97 -12.66
C GLN A 20 -1.79 -25.61 -13.75
N PHE A 21 -2.27 -24.37 -13.77
CA PHE A 21 -3.30 -23.93 -14.73
C PHE A 21 -2.73 -23.37 -16.04
N PHE A 22 -1.54 -22.76 -16.01
CA PHE A 22 -0.97 -22.03 -17.14
C PHE A 22 0.35 -22.62 -17.67
N GLU A 23 0.80 -23.75 -17.13
CA GLU A 23 2.07 -24.42 -17.53
C GLU A 23 3.29 -23.45 -17.53
N MET A 24 3.28 -22.46 -16.63
CA MET A 24 4.35 -21.47 -16.50
C MET A 24 5.57 -22.10 -15.82
N ASN A 25 6.77 -21.61 -16.15
CA ASN A 25 7.94 -21.91 -15.33
C ASN A 25 7.81 -21.20 -13.96
N LEU A 26 8.55 -21.69 -12.96
CA LEU A 26 8.44 -21.20 -11.58
C LEU A 26 8.70 -19.69 -11.47
N THR A 27 9.68 -19.15 -12.19
CA THR A 27 10.02 -17.72 -12.14
C THR A 27 8.89 -16.87 -12.67
N LEU A 28 8.30 -17.21 -13.81
CA LEU A 28 7.14 -16.49 -14.36
C LEU A 28 5.92 -16.61 -13.45
N ALA A 29 5.68 -17.78 -12.88
CA ALA A 29 4.58 -17.98 -11.94
C ALA A 29 4.76 -17.14 -10.68
N LEU A 30 5.98 -17.01 -10.13
CA LEU A 30 6.29 -16.13 -9.00
C LEU A 30 6.07 -14.65 -9.34
N ILE A 31 6.48 -14.21 -10.54
CA ILE A 31 6.26 -12.83 -11.00
C ILE A 31 4.76 -12.52 -11.09
N HIS A 32 3.96 -13.41 -11.71
CA HIS A 32 2.51 -13.20 -11.86
C HIS A 32 1.75 -13.33 -10.54
N SER A 33 2.23 -14.17 -9.60
CA SER A 33 1.60 -14.35 -8.30
C SER A 33 1.82 -13.19 -7.35
N THR A 34 2.95 -12.47 -7.47
CA THR A 34 3.31 -11.37 -6.55
C THR A 34 2.23 -10.28 -6.48
N PRO A 35 1.71 -9.74 -7.58
CA PRO A 35 0.61 -8.76 -7.53
C PRO A 35 -0.64 -9.26 -6.80
N LEU A 36 -0.98 -10.55 -6.96
CA LEU A 36 -2.15 -11.17 -6.33
C LEU A 36 -1.96 -11.39 -4.83
N ALA A 37 -0.73 -11.54 -4.36
CA ALA A 37 -0.41 -11.79 -2.97
C ALA A 37 -0.43 -10.52 -2.10
N ILE A 38 -0.24 -9.34 -2.68
CA ILE A 38 -0.15 -8.06 -1.95
C ILE A 38 -1.52 -7.64 -1.42
N MET A 39 -1.57 -7.28 -0.12
CA MET A 39 -2.78 -6.70 0.50
C MET A 39 -2.88 -5.22 0.17
N SER A 40 -4.11 -4.71 0.01
CA SER A 40 -4.34 -3.31 -0.32
C SER A 40 -4.51 -2.44 0.91
N SER A 41 -3.48 -1.70 1.31
CA SER A 41 -3.56 -0.68 2.37
C SER A 41 -4.59 0.40 2.02
N ALA A 42 -4.70 0.75 0.75
CA ALA A 42 -5.66 1.75 0.25
C ALA A 42 -7.14 1.39 0.51
N ILE A 43 -7.46 0.11 0.64
CA ILE A 43 -8.80 -0.36 1.00
C ILE A 43 -8.91 -0.58 2.51
N ILE A 44 -7.87 -1.13 3.13
CA ILE A 44 -7.86 -1.47 4.56
C ILE A 44 -7.96 -0.22 5.43
N ILE A 45 -7.05 0.74 5.25
CA ILE A 45 -6.92 1.90 6.15
C ILE A 45 -8.24 2.66 6.33
N PRO A 46 -8.98 3.05 5.28
CA PRO A 46 -10.26 3.75 5.47
C PRO A 46 -11.39 2.88 6.00
N SER A 47 -11.25 1.55 5.96
CA SER A 47 -12.33 0.62 6.31
C SER A 47 -12.30 0.16 7.77
N ILE A 48 -11.16 0.26 8.45
CA ILE A 48 -10.92 -0.33 9.79
C ILE A 48 -11.19 0.62 10.95
N GLY A 49 -11.69 1.85 10.72
CA GLY A 49 -11.88 2.87 11.76
C GLY A 49 -12.69 2.42 12.97
N LYS A 50 -13.62 1.48 12.78
CA LYS A 50 -14.47 0.94 13.85
C LYS A 50 -13.85 -0.21 14.67
N LEU A 51 -12.63 -0.61 14.37
CA LEU A 51 -11.92 -1.64 15.14
C LEU A 51 -11.24 -1.04 16.36
N SER A 52 -10.89 -1.88 17.34
CA SER A 52 -10.06 -1.46 18.48
C SER A 52 -8.70 -0.93 18.00
N LYS A 53 -8.12 0.05 18.71
CA LYS A 53 -6.84 0.69 18.31
C LYS A 53 -5.73 -0.32 18.02
N HIS A 54 -5.60 -1.36 18.84
CA HIS A 54 -4.59 -2.40 18.64
C HIS A 54 -4.79 -3.16 17.31
N LYS A 55 -6.05 -3.50 16.97
CA LYS A 55 -6.38 -4.17 15.70
C LYS A 55 -6.17 -3.23 14.50
N GLN A 56 -6.52 -1.95 14.64
CA GLN A 56 -6.25 -0.93 13.61
C GLN A 56 -4.76 -0.81 13.33
N GLU A 57 -3.93 -0.61 14.35
CA GLU A 57 -2.48 -0.49 14.21
C GLU A 57 -1.87 -1.72 13.54
N PHE A 58 -2.27 -2.92 13.99
CA PHE A 58 -1.80 -4.16 13.37
C PHE A 58 -2.12 -4.20 11.87
N MET A 59 -3.36 -3.91 11.49
CA MET A 59 -3.80 -3.95 10.09
C MET A 59 -3.12 -2.88 9.22
N ILE A 60 -2.91 -1.67 9.77
CA ILE A 60 -2.19 -0.60 9.09
C ILE A 60 -0.75 -1.02 8.81
N TYR A 61 -0.04 -1.51 9.83
CA TYR A 61 1.34 -1.95 9.65
C TYR A 61 1.44 -3.15 8.73
N GLU A 62 0.59 -4.17 8.90
CA GLU A 62 0.61 -5.37 8.05
C GLU A 62 0.40 -5.01 6.58
N SER A 63 -0.62 -4.20 6.26
CA SER A 63 -0.92 -3.82 4.89
C SER A 63 0.14 -2.90 4.28
N ALA A 64 0.64 -1.91 5.03
CA ALA A 64 1.71 -1.04 4.56
C ALA A 64 3.01 -1.81 4.27
N PHE A 65 3.40 -2.74 5.16
CA PHE A 65 4.54 -3.61 4.92
C PHE A 65 4.30 -4.56 3.74
N SER A 66 3.08 -5.06 3.55
CA SER A 66 2.72 -5.88 2.40
C SER A 66 2.90 -5.14 1.07
N ASP A 67 2.48 -3.87 1.00
CA ASP A 67 2.67 -3.02 -0.17
C ASP A 67 4.16 -2.81 -0.46
N ILE A 68 4.95 -2.41 0.55
CA ILE A 68 6.39 -2.14 0.41
C ILE A 68 7.14 -3.39 -0.05
N LEU A 69 7.00 -4.47 0.71
CA LEU A 69 7.71 -5.72 0.45
C LEU A 69 7.25 -6.35 -0.87
N GLY A 70 5.96 -6.26 -1.17
CA GLY A 70 5.41 -6.79 -2.40
C GLY A 70 5.96 -6.10 -3.65
N ILE A 71 6.03 -4.76 -3.65
CA ILE A 71 6.65 -3.99 -4.73
C ILE A 71 8.15 -4.36 -4.85
N MET A 72 8.85 -4.47 -3.74
CA MET A 72 10.27 -4.84 -3.72
C MET A 72 10.49 -6.23 -4.30
N ILE A 73 9.72 -7.22 -3.87
CA ILE A 73 9.82 -8.61 -4.35
C ILE A 73 9.47 -8.68 -5.84
N PHE A 74 8.44 -7.95 -6.28
CA PHE A 74 8.03 -7.92 -7.68
C PHE A 74 9.17 -7.46 -8.60
N TYR A 75 9.80 -6.33 -8.29
CA TYR A 75 10.91 -5.82 -9.10
C TYR A 75 12.18 -6.66 -8.96
N PHE A 76 12.42 -7.26 -7.79
CA PHE A 76 13.50 -8.22 -7.63
C PHE A 76 13.34 -9.44 -8.54
N LEU A 77 12.13 -10.00 -8.61
CA LEU A 77 11.83 -11.14 -9.47
C LEU A 77 11.91 -10.81 -10.95
N LEU A 78 11.48 -9.59 -11.35
CA LEU A 78 11.67 -9.11 -12.72
C LEU A 78 13.16 -9.05 -13.08
N ASN A 79 13.98 -8.41 -12.26
CA ASN A 79 15.43 -8.32 -12.50
C ASN A 79 16.09 -9.70 -12.51
N MET A 80 15.63 -10.60 -11.64
CA MET A 80 16.14 -11.98 -11.59
C MET A 80 15.83 -12.72 -12.89
N HIS A 81 14.69 -12.45 -13.50
CA HIS A 81 14.33 -13.04 -14.80
C HIS A 81 15.23 -12.53 -15.92
N ASP A 82 15.53 -11.22 -15.95
CA ASP A 82 16.27 -10.57 -17.03
C ASP A 82 17.79 -10.77 -16.91
N GLU A 83 18.35 -10.64 -15.72
CA GLU A 83 19.81 -10.56 -15.46
C GLU A 83 20.38 -11.79 -14.73
N GLY A 84 19.51 -12.67 -14.25
CA GLY A 84 19.88 -13.81 -13.40
C GLY A 84 20.05 -13.44 -11.92
N LEU A 85 20.05 -14.45 -11.07
CA LEU A 85 19.98 -14.29 -9.59
C LEU A 85 21.12 -13.44 -9.00
N GLN A 86 22.35 -13.65 -9.46
CA GLN A 86 23.53 -12.99 -8.89
C GLN A 86 23.54 -11.49 -9.20
N HIS A 87 23.33 -11.10 -10.46
CA HIS A 87 23.26 -9.70 -10.85
C HIS A 87 22.02 -9.02 -10.29
N ALA A 88 20.87 -9.67 -10.30
CA ALA A 88 19.63 -9.14 -9.72
C ALA A 88 19.78 -8.83 -8.23
N SER A 89 20.45 -9.68 -7.45
CA SER A 89 20.66 -9.45 -6.03
C SER A 89 21.51 -8.22 -5.75
N ILE A 90 22.60 -8.02 -6.51
CA ILE A 90 23.48 -6.87 -6.38
C ILE A 90 22.75 -5.60 -6.84
N SER A 91 22.17 -5.62 -8.03
CA SER A 91 21.42 -4.49 -8.58
C SER A 91 20.25 -4.08 -7.67
N PHE A 92 19.57 -5.04 -7.06
CA PHE A 92 18.49 -4.78 -6.12
C PHE A 92 18.96 -4.04 -4.85
N VAL A 93 20.01 -4.53 -4.20
CA VAL A 93 20.57 -3.89 -3.00
C VAL A 93 21.08 -2.48 -3.32
N VAL A 94 21.80 -2.32 -4.44
CA VAL A 94 22.31 -1.02 -4.89
C VAL A 94 21.16 -0.06 -5.18
N SER A 95 20.13 -0.49 -5.93
CA SER A 95 18.95 0.32 -6.23
C SER A 95 18.19 0.72 -4.98
N LEU A 96 18.08 -0.16 -3.98
CA LEU A 96 17.42 0.11 -2.72
C LEU A 96 18.18 1.18 -1.91
N ILE A 97 19.50 1.09 -1.84
CA ILE A 97 20.34 2.09 -1.18
C ILE A 97 20.24 3.44 -1.89
N ILE A 98 20.34 3.46 -3.22
CA ILE A 98 20.21 4.69 -4.02
C ILE A 98 18.81 5.31 -3.80
N THR A 99 17.75 4.52 -3.86
CA THR A 99 16.38 4.95 -3.61
C THR A 99 16.22 5.60 -2.23
N LEU A 100 16.79 4.99 -1.19
CA LEU A 100 16.75 5.51 0.17
C LEU A 100 17.50 6.84 0.27
N VAL A 101 18.68 6.93 -0.31
CA VAL A 101 19.51 8.17 -0.30
C VAL A 101 18.78 9.29 -1.03
N ILE A 102 18.20 9.02 -2.21
CA ILE A 102 17.45 10.01 -2.98
C ILE A 102 16.20 10.46 -2.20
N ALA A 103 15.45 9.55 -1.59
CA ALA A 103 14.26 9.88 -0.81
C ALA A 103 14.60 10.77 0.40
N ILE A 104 15.68 10.46 1.11
CA ILE A 104 16.17 11.28 2.24
C ILE A 104 16.63 12.65 1.73
N ALA A 105 17.45 12.71 0.68
CA ALA A 105 17.92 13.97 0.11
C ALA A 105 16.76 14.85 -0.37
N ALA A 106 15.77 14.26 -1.04
CA ALA A 106 14.57 14.95 -1.48
C ALA A 106 13.74 15.49 -0.31
N THR A 107 13.63 14.73 0.78
CA THR A 107 12.94 15.18 2.00
C THR A 107 13.63 16.40 2.60
N TYR A 108 14.97 16.39 2.72
CA TYR A 108 15.72 17.55 3.21
C TYR A 108 15.61 18.76 2.29
N PHE A 109 15.72 18.55 0.98
CA PHE A 109 15.57 19.61 -0.02
C PHE A 109 14.19 20.26 0.06
N LEU A 110 13.15 19.46 0.21
CA LEU A 110 11.78 19.93 0.32
C LEU A 110 11.56 20.76 1.59
N ILE A 111 12.08 20.30 2.73
CA ILE A 111 12.00 21.03 4.01
C ILE A 111 12.75 22.37 3.91
N PHE A 112 13.90 22.38 3.26
CA PHE A 112 14.68 23.62 3.05
C PHE A 112 13.90 24.65 2.24
N ILE A 113 13.25 24.24 1.15
CA ILE A 113 12.42 25.13 0.32
C ILE A 113 11.17 25.59 1.08
N PHE A 114 10.52 24.71 1.85
CA PHE A 114 9.28 25.06 2.54
C PHE A 114 9.44 26.01 3.72
N LYS A 115 10.64 26.17 4.24
CA LYS A 115 10.93 27.08 5.33
C LYS A 115 10.52 28.52 5.02
N ASP A 116 10.69 28.94 3.77
CA ASP A 116 10.50 30.33 3.35
C ASP A 116 9.19 30.56 2.57
N LEU A 117 8.45 29.50 2.23
CA LEU A 117 7.21 29.59 1.46
C LEU A 117 5.98 29.75 2.38
N LYS A 118 5.09 30.67 2.00
CA LYS A 118 3.81 30.89 2.69
C LYS A 118 2.64 30.53 1.76
N GLY A 119 1.57 29.92 2.30
CA GLY A 119 0.30 29.72 1.60
C GLY A 119 0.16 28.40 0.81
N HIS A 120 -0.89 28.32 -0.02
CA HIS A 120 -1.30 27.11 -0.76
C HIS A 120 -0.29 26.63 -1.83
N ALA A 121 0.68 27.47 -2.22
CA ALA A 121 1.73 27.09 -3.17
C ALA A 121 2.57 25.88 -2.70
N LYS A 122 2.66 25.64 -1.39
CA LYS A 122 3.41 24.51 -0.80
C LYS A 122 2.94 23.14 -1.30
N LEU A 123 1.61 22.95 -1.41
CA LEU A 123 1.02 21.68 -1.83
C LEU A 123 1.30 21.37 -3.30
N PHE A 124 1.12 22.38 -4.17
CA PHE A 124 1.43 22.22 -5.59
C PHE A 124 2.91 21.92 -5.82
N LEU A 125 3.79 22.61 -5.09
CA LEU A 125 5.23 22.38 -5.17
C LEU A 125 5.60 20.96 -4.69
N LEU A 126 4.98 20.47 -3.62
CA LEU A 126 5.18 19.11 -3.11
C LEU A 126 4.78 18.07 -4.15
N ILE A 127 3.59 18.21 -4.76
CA ILE A 127 3.14 17.30 -5.83
C ILE A 127 4.09 17.37 -7.03
N ALA A 128 4.51 18.58 -7.43
CA ALA A 128 5.44 18.74 -8.54
C ALA A 128 6.80 18.09 -8.27
N ILE A 129 7.33 18.22 -7.05
CA ILE A 129 8.58 17.57 -6.64
C ILE A 129 8.44 16.04 -6.63
N LEU A 130 7.32 15.50 -6.13
CA LEU A 130 7.07 14.07 -6.15
C LEU A 130 7.00 13.50 -7.57
N LEU A 131 6.31 14.21 -8.48
CA LEU A 131 6.24 13.82 -9.90
C LEU A 131 7.61 13.90 -10.57
N LEU A 132 8.38 14.94 -10.26
CA LEU A 132 9.74 15.11 -10.78
C LEU A 132 10.66 13.99 -10.26
N LEU A 133 10.62 13.67 -8.98
CA LEU A 133 11.39 12.58 -8.39
C LEU A 133 11.05 11.23 -9.04
N TYR A 134 9.75 10.95 -9.20
CA TYR A 134 9.30 9.74 -9.87
C TYR A 134 9.81 9.67 -11.32
N SER A 135 9.67 10.76 -12.07
CA SER A 135 10.10 10.83 -13.46
C SER A 135 11.61 10.70 -13.60
N CYS A 136 12.39 11.40 -12.77
CA CYS A 136 13.85 11.29 -12.74
C CYS A 136 14.30 9.87 -12.40
N ALA A 137 13.70 9.26 -11.39
CA ALA A 137 14.05 7.89 -11.00
C ALA A 137 13.76 6.87 -12.11
N LYS A 138 12.62 7.01 -12.78
CA LYS A 138 12.23 6.10 -13.85
C LYS A 138 13.09 6.28 -15.12
N VAL A 139 13.35 7.54 -15.53
CA VAL A 139 13.98 7.82 -16.82
C VAL A 139 15.51 7.80 -16.75
N TYR A 140 16.10 8.44 -15.74
CA TYR A 140 17.55 8.64 -15.66
C TYR A 140 18.28 7.57 -14.86
N LEU A 141 17.65 7.03 -13.83
CA LEU A 141 18.28 6.08 -12.94
C LEU A 141 17.90 4.63 -13.27
N HIS A 142 16.98 4.42 -14.22
CA HIS A 142 16.42 3.10 -14.55
C HIS A 142 16.03 2.30 -13.29
N LEU A 143 15.62 3.02 -12.24
CA LEU A 143 15.23 2.41 -10.98
C LEU A 143 13.86 1.77 -11.13
N TYR A 144 13.85 0.45 -11.11
CA TYR A 144 12.61 -0.34 -11.15
C TYR A 144 11.67 0.00 -9.99
N GLY A 145 12.23 0.43 -8.87
CA GLY A 145 11.47 0.83 -7.67
C GLY A 145 11.17 2.33 -7.58
N ALA A 146 10.91 3.06 -8.67
CA ALA A 146 10.57 4.49 -8.60
C ALA A 146 9.41 4.81 -7.65
N LEU A 147 8.43 3.88 -7.50
CA LEU A 147 7.36 3.98 -6.51
C LEU A 147 7.88 3.93 -5.06
N LEU A 148 8.97 3.21 -4.81
CA LEU A 148 9.60 3.15 -3.48
C LEU A 148 10.18 4.49 -3.04
N ILE A 149 10.65 5.32 -3.98
CA ILE A 149 11.13 6.68 -3.66
C ILE A 149 10.02 7.50 -3.04
N ILE A 150 8.84 7.48 -3.63
CA ILE A 150 7.66 8.21 -3.12
C ILE A 150 7.27 7.68 -1.74
N LEU A 151 7.30 6.37 -1.56
CA LEU A 151 6.98 5.74 -0.29
C LEU A 151 7.99 6.12 0.82
N PHE A 152 9.29 5.97 0.57
CA PHE A 152 10.33 6.35 1.53
C PHE A 152 10.32 7.86 1.81
N PHE A 153 10.04 8.68 0.79
CA PHE A 153 9.84 10.10 0.97
C PHE A 153 8.66 10.40 1.90
N GLY A 154 7.50 9.76 1.70
CA GLY A 154 6.33 9.89 2.56
C GLY A 154 6.62 9.46 4.00
N LEU A 155 7.33 8.33 4.20
CA LEU A 155 7.77 7.86 5.51
C LEU A 155 8.74 8.83 6.18
N ALA A 156 9.69 9.40 5.45
CA ALA A 156 10.65 10.37 5.97
C ALA A 156 9.96 11.67 6.36
N LEU A 157 9.00 12.13 5.55
CA LEU A 157 8.19 13.30 5.85
C LEU A 157 7.35 13.11 7.11
N SER A 158 6.64 11.98 7.22
CA SER A 158 5.81 11.65 8.39
C SER A 158 6.62 11.43 9.67
N ASN A 159 7.88 11.01 9.57
CA ASN A 159 8.78 10.83 10.70
C ASN A 159 9.83 11.95 10.85
N HIS A 160 9.58 13.12 10.23
CA HIS A 160 10.55 14.22 10.20
C HIS A 160 11.10 14.58 11.59
N GLN A 161 10.26 14.59 12.64
CA GLN A 161 10.72 14.91 14.00
C GLN A 161 11.76 13.92 14.56
N ARG A 162 11.67 12.63 14.19
CA ARG A 162 12.66 11.61 14.61
C ARG A 162 13.95 11.74 13.80
N PHE A 163 13.82 11.95 12.49
CA PHE A 163 14.96 12.17 11.62
C PHE A 163 15.72 13.45 11.99
N PHE A 164 15.01 14.54 12.33
CA PHE A 164 15.64 15.79 12.76
C PHE A 164 16.26 15.74 14.15
N LYS A 165 15.80 14.89 15.06
CA LYS A 165 16.46 14.71 16.36
C LYS A 165 17.91 14.24 16.21
N ILE A 166 18.21 13.48 15.17
CA ILE A 166 19.57 13.01 14.86
C ILE A 166 20.46 14.18 14.40
N PHE A 167 19.87 15.17 13.69
CA PHE A 167 20.58 16.33 13.15
C PHE A 167 20.36 17.63 13.94
N LYS A 168 19.59 17.60 15.02
CA LYS A 168 19.14 18.75 15.80
C LYS A 168 20.26 19.56 16.47
N LYS A 169 21.51 19.11 16.44
CA LYS A 169 22.63 19.82 17.05
C LYS A 169 23.03 21.12 16.30
N GLN A 170 22.62 21.29 15.04
CA GLN A 170 22.99 22.47 14.24
C GLN A 170 21.83 23.37 13.80
N VAL A 171 20.57 22.91 13.83
CA VAL A 171 19.42 23.67 13.29
C VAL A 171 18.43 24.14 14.38
N ALA A 172 18.62 23.72 15.62
CA ALA A 172 17.64 23.87 16.72
C ALA A 172 17.45 25.29 17.26
N ASN A 173 18.27 26.26 16.90
CA ASN A 173 18.18 27.62 17.50
C ASN A 173 17.13 28.53 16.89
N ASN A 174 16.54 28.19 15.73
CA ASN A 174 15.64 29.10 15.00
C ASN A 174 14.19 28.60 14.80
N LEU A 175 13.80 27.44 15.38
CA LEU A 175 12.48 26.82 15.12
C LEU A 175 11.56 26.78 16.36
N LYS A 176 11.64 27.75 17.26
CA LYS A 176 10.94 27.69 18.58
C LYS A 176 9.46 28.06 18.57
N GLU A 177 8.86 28.62 17.51
CA GLU A 177 7.49 29.16 17.61
C GLU A 177 6.41 28.61 16.66
N ARG A 178 6.76 28.00 15.54
CA ARG A 178 5.77 27.29 14.69
C ARG A 178 6.48 26.16 13.98
N ASP A 179 5.94 24.95 14.08
CA ASP A 179 6.43 23.81 13.29
C ASP A 179 5.77 23.89 11.89
N PRO A 180 6.43 24.53 10.88
CA PRO A 180 5.84 24.74 9.57
C PRO A 180 5.59 23.43 8.82
N ILE A 181 6.17 22.34 9.32
CA ILE A 181 6.07 20.99 8.75
C ILE A 181 4.78 20.32 9.22
N ALA A 182 4.38 20.51 10.48
CA ALA A 182 3.16 19.94 11.03
C ALA A 182 1.90 20.46 10.31
N GLU A 183 1.88 21.75 9.95
CA GLU A 183 0.78 22.35 9.16
C GLU A 183 0.74 21.78 7.74
N ILE A 184 1.92 21.58 7.12
CA ILE A 184 2.02 20.98 5.79
C ILE A 184 1.57 19.52 5.84
N GLU A 185 2.01 18.76 6.84
CA GLU A 185 1.65 17.36 7.02
C GLU A 185 0.13 17.20 7.14
N LYS A 186 -0.54 18.02 7.95
CA LYS A 186 -2.00 17.98 8.13
C LYS A 186 -2.75 18.28 6.82
N ASN A 187 -2.39 19.36 6.14
CA ASN A 187 -3.04 19.75 4.88
C ASN A 187 -2.75 18.75 3.76
N PHE A 188 -1.52 18.24 3.69
CA PHE A 188 -1.13 17.22 2.73
C PHE A 188 -1.86 15.90 2.96
N HIS A 189 -2.02 15.50 4.22
CA HIS A 189 -2.75 14.29 4.57
C HIS A 189 -4.21 14.33 4.07
N LEU A 190 -4.94 15.43 4.31
CA LEU A 190 -6.31 15.61 3.84
C LEU A 190 -6.41 15.54 2.31
N ILE A 191 -5.59 16.34 1.60
CA ILE A 191 -5.62 16.37 0.13
C ILE A 191 -5.21 15.01 -0.45
N THR A 192 -4.23 14.35 0.16
CA THR A 192 -3.80 13.02 -0.29
C THR A 192 -4.91 11.99 -0.13
N LEU A 193 -5.65 12.01 0.98
CA LEU A 193 -6.79 11.10 1.20
C LEU A 193 -7.90 11.31 0.18
N GLU A 194 -8.30 12.57 -0.06
CA GLU A 194 -9.36 12.90 -1.03
C GLU A 194 -8.92 12.57 -2.46
N THR A 195 -7.71 12.99 -2.85
CA THR A 195 -7.17 12.69 -4.18
C THR A 195 -7.00 11.19 -4.39
N ALA A 196 -6.51 10.46 -3.39
CA ALA A 196 -6.37 9.02 -3.47
C ALA A 196 -7.73 8.32 -3.64
N PHE A 197 -8.79 8.82 -2.97
CA PHE A 197 -10.14 8.32 -3.15
C PHE A 197 -10.63 8.51 -4.59
N VAL A 198 -10.49 9.73 -5.13
CA VAL A 198 -10.92 10.07 -6.50
C VAL A 198 -10.14 9.22 -7.52
N VAL A 199 -8.81 9.22 -7.45
CA VAL A 199 -7.95 8.45 -8.37
C VAL A 199 -8.27 6.97 -8.33
N ARG A 200 -8.45 6.40 -7.13
CA ARG A 200 -8.83 5.00 -6.95
C ARG A 200 -10.19 4.69 -7.58
N THR A 201 -11.17 5.55 -7.38
CA THR A 201 -12.52 5.38 -7.94
C THR A 201 -12.48 5.37 -9.47
N PHE A 202 -11.84 6.38 -10.07
CA PHE A 202 -11.65 6.43 -11.53
C PHE A 202 -10.88 5.22 -12.05
N PHE A 203 -9.83 4.82 -11.35
CA PHE A 203 -9.04 3.66 -11.75
C PHE A 203 -9.88 2.39 -11.79
N PHE A 204 -10.68 2.10 -10.77
CA PHE A 204 -11.52 0.90 -10.77
C PHE A 204 -12.64 0.95 -11.82
N VAL A 205 -13.17 2.13 -12.12
CA VAL A 205 -14.12 2.30 -13.23
C VAL A 205 -13.45 1.95 -14.57
N VAL A 206 -12.29 2.55 -14.85
CA VAL A 206 -11.53 2.28 -16.10
C VAL A 206 -11.10 0.81 -16.17
N PHE A 207 -10.62 0.24 -15.06
CA PHE A 207 -10.26 -1.17 -14.98
C PHE A 207 -11.46 -2.07 -15.26
N GLY A 208 -12.61 -1.80 -14.63
CA GLY A 208 -13.85 -2.55 -14.88
C GLY A 208 -14.30 -2.50 -16.35
N LEU A 209 -14.16 -1.33 -16.99
CA LEU A 209 -14.48 -1.15 -18.41
C LEU A 209 -13.48 -1.86 -19.34
N SER A 210 -12.24 -2.11 -18.90
CA SER A 210 -11.23 -2.79 -19.70
C SER A 210 -11.38 -4.32 -19.73
N ILE A 211 -12.19 -4.88 -18.84
CA ILE A 211 -12.42 -6.32 -18.75
C ILE A 211 -13.53 -6.74 -19.73
N THR A 212 -13.27 -7.78 -20.46
CA THR A 212 -14.27 -8.34 -21.38
C THR A 212 -15.34 -9.10 -20.61
N LEU A 213 -16.62 -8.93 -21.00
CA LEU A 213 -17.73 -9.66 -20.39
C LEU A 213 -17.58 -11.18 -20.49
N SER A 214 -16.90 -11.68 -21.53
CA SER A 214 -16.63 -13.11 -21.68
C SER A 214 -15.74 -13.67 -20.56
N SER A 215 -14.78 -12.89 -20.08
CA SER A 215 -13.93 -13.28 -18.93
C SER A 215 -14.73 -13.48 -17.65
N LEU A 216 -15.80 -12.70 -17.46
CA LEU A 216 -16.67 -12.79 -16.28
C LEU A 216 -17.64 -13.99 -16.33
N VAL A 217 -17.89 -14.56 -17.49
CA VAL A 217 -18.75 -15.74 -17.65
C VAL A 217 -17.94 -17.03 -17.70
N SER A 218 -16.62 -16.94 -17.85
CA SER A 218 -15.72 -18.07 -17.92
C SER A 218 -15.63 -18.81 -16.58
N LEU A 219 -15.99 -20.09 -16.57
CA LEU A 219 -15.90 -20.95 -15.40
C LEU A 219 -14.44 -21.15 -14.99
N ASP A 220 -13.52 -21.25 -15.94
CA ASP A 220 -12.09 -21.44 -15.67
C ASP A 220 -11.52 -20.23 -14.93
N VAL A 221 -11.82 -19.00 -15.36
CA VAL A 221 -11.42 -17.76 -14.70
C VAL A 221 -11.93 -17.73 -13.26
N PHE A 222 -13.18 -18.11 -13.04
CA PHE A 222 -13.77 -18.17 -11.72
C PHE A 222 -13.09 -19.23 -10.82
N LEU A 223 -12.86 -20.45 -11.33
CA LEU A 223 -12.22 -21.53 -10.58
C LEU A 223 -10.77 -21.20 -10.21
N ILE A 224 -10.00 -20.62 -11.14
CA ILE A 224 -8.63 -20.16 -10.86
C ILE A 224 -8.64 -19.07 -9.78
N SER A 225 -9.53 -18.10 -9.89
CA SER A 225 -9.68 -17.03 -8.90
C SER A 225 -10.02 -17.57 -7.52
N LEU A 226 -10.91 -18.56 -7.47
CA LEU A 226 -11.29 -19.24 -6.22
C LEU A 226 -10.10 -20.00 -5.63
N ALA A 227 -9.33 -20.71 -6.45
CA ALA A 227 -8.12 -21.43 -6.00
C ALA A 227 -7.08 -20.46 -5.42
N VAL A 228 -6.86 -19.29 -6.08
CA VAL A 228 -5.99 -18.22 -5.57
C VAL A 228 -6.47 -17.73 -4.21
N LEU A 229 -7.78 -17.45 -4.07
CA LEU A 229 -8.36 -16.99 -2.80
C LEU A 229 -8.23 -18.03 -1.68
N VAL A 230 -8.47 -19.29 -1.99
CA VAL A 230 -8.28 -20.38 -1.01
C VAL A 230 -6.85 -20.44 -0.50
N VAL A 231 -5.86 -20.34 -1.38
CA VAL A 231 -4.45 -20.31 -0.98
C VAL A 231 -4.15 -19.08 -0.12
N LEU A 232 -4.63 -17.90 -0.50
CA LEU A 232 -4.44 -16.65 0.24
C LEU A 232 -4.96 -16.75 1.67
N TYR A 233 -6.20 -17.17 1.84
CA TYR A 233 -6.80 -17.29 3.17
C TYR A 233 -6.23 -18.48 3.97
N PHE A 234 -5.88 -19.58 3.31
CA PHE A 234 -5.21 -20.68 3.97
C PHE A 234 -3.86 -20.29 4.57
N VAL A 235 -3.00 -19.66 3.77
CA VAL A 235 -1.71 -19.14 4.25
C VAL A 235 -1.93 -18.15 5.40
N ARG A 236 -2.90 -17.24 5.25
CA ARG A 236 -3.22 -16.26 6.27
C ARG A 236 -3.69 -16.89 7.58
N ILE A 237 -4.57 -17.91 7.54
CA ILE A 237 -4.99 -18.67 8.72
C ILE A 237 -3.78 -19.28 9.42
N VAL A 238 -2.90 -19.94 8.68
CA VAL A 238 -1.72 -20.61 9.25
C VAL A 238 -0.81 -19.60 9.96
N PHE A 239 -0.45 -18.50 9.30
CA PHE A 239 0.49 -17.54 9.89
C PHE A 239 -0.10 -16.69 11.01
N LEU A 240 -1.35 -16.27 10.90
CA LEU A 240 -2.00 -15.57 12.01
C LEU A 240 -2.18 -16.48 13.22
N ARG A 241 -2.57 -17.74 13.03
CA ARG A 241 -2.72 -18.70 14.14
C ARG A 241 -1.41 -19.02 14.82
N LEU A 242 -0.33 -19.08 14.06
CA LEU A 242 1.01 -19.41 14.56
C LEU A 242 1.66 -18.23 15.32
N LEU A 243 1.45 -17.01 14.84
CA LEU A 243 2.22 -15.83 15.27
C LEU A 243 1.41 -14.79 16.05
N TYR A 244 0.09 -14.73 15.86
CA TYR A 244 -0.78 -13.71 16.48
C TYR A 244 -1.61 -14.27 17.66
N GLY A 245 -1.98 -15.56 17.62
CA GLY A 245 -2.68 -16.23 18.72
C GLY A 245 -4.10 -16.69 18.38
N LYS A 246 -5.00 -16.70 19.39
CA LYS A 246 -6.34 -17.34 19.24
C LYS A 246 -7.44 -16.40 18.73
N ASP A 247 -7.31 -15.10 18.92
CA ASP A 247 -8.36 -14.12 18.57
C ASP A 247 -8.06 -13.53 17.19
N LEU A 248 -8.47 -14.28 16.15
CA LEU A 248 -8.12 -14.02 14.75
C LEU A 248 -9.19 -13.25 13.97
N ILE A 249 -10.35 -13.06 14.55
CA ILE A 249 -11.48 -12.37 13.89
C ILE A 249 -11.56 -10.93 14.40
N PRO A 250 -11.67 -9.92 13.53
CA PRO A 250 -11.88 -9.97 12.07
C PRO A 250 -10.60 -10.00 11.21
N GLU A 251 -9.40 -9.90 11.80
CA GLU A 251 -8.12 -9.69 11.09
C GLU A 251 -7.86 -10.74 10.02
N LEU A 252 -8.28 -11.99 10.26
CA LEU A 252 -8.16 -13.07 9.30
C LEU A 252 -8.77 -12.75 7.94
N PHE A 253 -9.95 -12.14 7.97
CA PHE A 253 -10.73 -11.85 6.76
C PHE A 253 -10.46 -10.48 6.16
N ILE A 254 -9.70 -9.62 6.88
CA ILE A 254 -9.29 -8.30 6.38
C ILE A 254 -8.01 -8.46 5.53
N ALA A 255 -8.20 -8.91 4.31
CA ALA A 255 -7.12 -9.10 3.35
C ALA A 255 -7.56 -8.77 1.91
N PRO A 256 -8.13 -7.57 1.65
CA PRO A 256 -8.58 -7.22 0.31
C PRO A 256 -7.39 -7.03 -0.63
N ARG A 257 -7.60 -7.33 -1.90
CA ARG A 257 -6.70 -7.00 -3.00
C ARG A 257 -7.22 -5.75 -3.69
N GLY A 258 -6.35 -5.00 -4.40
CA GLY A 258 -6.78 -3.71 -4.91
C GLY A 258 -5.90 -3.11 -5.99
N LEU A 259 -5.73 -1.80 -5.92
CA LEU A 259 -5.06 -0.98 -6.93
C LEU A 259 -3.64 -1.47 -7.26
N ILE A 260 -2.83 -1.81 -6.25
CA ILE A 260 -1.44 -2.26 -6.44
C ILE A 260 -1.41 -3.58 -7.23
N THR A 261 -2.35 -4.49 -6.96
CA THR A 261 -2.49 -5.75 -7.71
C THR A 261 -2.58 -5.50 -9.20
N VAL A 262 -3.43 -4.58 -9.60
CA VAL A 262 -3.65 -4.26 -11.01
C VAL A 262 -2.49 -3.45 -11.59
N LEU A 263 -1.99 -2.45 -10.85
CA LEU A 263 -0.86 -1.62 -11.30
C LEU A 263 0.39 -2.45 -11.59
N LEU A 264 0.77 -3.36 -10.71
CA LEU A 264 1.94 -4.22 -10.92
C LEU A 264 1.72 -5.21 -12.06
N PHE A 265 0.50 -5.73 -12.21
CA PHE A 265 0.18 -6.58 -13.35
C PHE A 265 0.34 -5.85 -14.69
N TYR A 266 -0.07 -4.58 -14.77
CA TYR A 266 0.13 -3.78 -15.98
C TYR A 266 1.60 -3.36 -16.19
N GLN A 267 2.44 -3.39 -15.16
CA GLN A 267 3.89 -3.15 -15.26
C GLN A 267 4.66 -4.36 -15.82
N LEU A 268 4.02 -5.53 -15.93
CA LEU A 268 4.66 -6.69 -16.55
C LEU A 268 5.06 -6.38 -17.99
N PRO A 269 6.33 -6.62 -18.39
CA PRO A 269 6.77 -6.55 -19.78
C PRO A 269 5.93 -7.46 -20.69
N ILE A 270 5.76 -7.05 -21.93
CA ILE A 270 4.86 -7.74 -22.88
C ILE A 270 5.37 -9.16 -23.16
N ASP A 271 6.68 -9.34 -23.21
CA ASP A 271 7.37 -10.61 -23.50
C ASP A 271 7.20 -11.68 -22.41
N ILE A 272 6.95 -11.25 -21.16
CA ILE A 272 6.72 -12.16 -20.04
C ILE A 272 5.25 -12.29 -19.64
N LYS A 273 4.36 -11.48 -20.22
CA LYS A 273 2.92 -11.65 -20.02
C LYS A 273 2.46 -12.97 -20.62
N ASN A 274 1.84 -13.81 -19.79
CA ASN A 274 1.23 -15.04 -20.30
C ASN A 274 -0.06 -14.70 -21.05
N PRO A 275 -0.18 -15.06 -22.34
CA PRO A 275 -1.39 -14.78 -23.13
C PRO A 275 -2.66 -15.46 -22.60
N GLY A 276 -2.49 -16.59 -21.88
CA GLY A 276 -3.61 -17.31 -21.25
C GLY A 276 -4.08 -16.72 -19.93
N PHE A 277 -3.32 -15.79 -19.34
CA PHE A 277 -3.71 -15.17 -18.08
C PHE A 277 -4.78 -14.11 -18.31
N ASP A 278 -6.01 -14.44 -17.99
CA ASP A 278 -7.15 -13.54 -18.14
C ASP A 278 -7.21 -12.50 -17.00
N GLN A 279 -7.43 -11.23 -17.36
CA GLN A 279 -7.57 -10.13 -16.40
C GLN A 279 -8.79 -10.26 -15.49
N GLY A 280 -9.79 -11.04 -15.88
CA GLY A 280 -10.93 -11.40 -15.04
C GLY A 280 -10.52 -12.04 -13.72
N ILE A 281 -9.38 -12.76 -13.68
CA ILE A 281 -8.84 -13.33 -12.44
C ILE A 281 -8.56 -12.24 -11.41
N LEU A 282 -7.94 -11.14 -11.84
CA LEU A 282 -7.66 -10.00 -10.95
C LEU A 282 -8.95 -9.41 -10.39
N LEU A 283 -9.96 -9.23 -11.26
CA LEU A 283 -11.25 -8.66 -10.86
C LEU A 283 -11.95 -9.54 -9.84
N TYR A 284 -12.06 -10.85 -10.10
CA TYR A 284 -12.69 -11.77 -9.16
C TYR A 284 -11.98 -11.80 -7.81
N VAL A 285 -10.65 -11.86 -7.81
CA VAL A 285 -9.85 -11.86 -6.58
C VAL A 285 -10.07 -10.56 -5.79
N ILE A 286 -10.10 -9.39 -6.46
CA ILE A 286 -10.34 -8.09 -5.82
C ILE A 286 -11.75 -8.01 -5.25
N ILE A 287 -12.78 -8.34 -6.04
CA ILE A 287 -14.17 -8.24 -5.60
C ILE A 287 -14.44 -9.20 -4.45
N ILE A 288 -14.11 -10.48 -4.59
CA ILE A 288 -14.44 -11.50 -3.59
C ILE A 288 -13.68 -11.22 -2.30
N SER A 289 -12.38 -10.87 -2.35
CA SER A 289 -11.62 -10.52 -1.14
C SER A 289 -12.16 -9.28 -0.43
N SER A 290 -12.64 -8.29 -1.18
CA SER A 290 -13.28 -7.07 -0.62
C SER A 290 -14.64 -7.37 -0.01
N LEU A 291 -15.44 -8.26 -0.60
CA LEU A 291 -16.71 -8.70 -0.04
C LEU A 291 -16.52 -9.50 1.25
N ILE A 292 -15.53 -10.40 1.29
CA ILE A 292 -15.18 -11.17 2.49
C ILE A 292 -14.77 -10.22 3.62
N MET A 293 -13.92 -9.24 3.33
CA MET A 293 -13.53 -8.22 4.30
C MET A 293 -14.75 -7.45 4.81
N THR A 294 -15.61 -6.98 3.92
CA THR A 294 -16.81 -6.21 4.28
C THR A 294 -17.74 -7.01 5.17
N GLY A 295 -17.97 -8.29 4.85
CA GLY A 295 -18.75 -9.21 5.68
C GLY A 295 -18.17 -9.38 7.08
N SER A 296 -16.86 -9.51 7.19
CA SER A 296 -16.16 -9.62 8.47
C SER A 296 -16.26 -8.35 9.33
N LEU A 297 -16.12 -7.18 8.71
CA LEU A 297 -16.25 -5.90 9.41
C LEU A 297 -17.69 -5.66 9.90
N ILE A 298 -18.68 -6.03 9.09
CA ILE A 298 -20.11 -5.94 9.52
C ILE A 298 -20.38 -6.90 10.67
N TYR A 299 -19.83 -8.10 10.63
CA TYR A 299 -19.99 -9.08 11.71
C TYR A 299 -19.38 -8.55 13.04
N GLU A 300 -18.17 -7.99 12.98
CA GLU A 300 -17.49 -7.44 14.16
C GLU A 300 -18.23 -6.21 14.71
N ALA A 301 -18.72 -5.31 13.87
CA ALA A 301 -19.51 -4.15 14.28
C ALA A 301 -20.82 -4.54 14.97
N ARG A 302 -21.46 -5.63 14.58
CA ARG A 302 -22.66 -6.15 15.23
C ARG A 302 -22.38 -6.81 16.59
N LYS A 303 -21.20 -7.44 16.72
CA LYS A 303 -20.78 -8.12 17.96
C LYS A 303 -20.39 -7.12 19.05
N ASN A 304 -19.82 -5.96 18.69
CA ASN A 304 -19.32 -4.94 19.60
C ASN A 304 -19.95 -3.56 19.33
N PRO A 305 -21.25 -3.36 19.62
CA PRO A 305 -21.95 -2.10 19.33
C PRO A 305 -21.41 -0.90 20.10
N VAL A 306 -20.75 -1.10 21.24
CA VAL A 306 -20.21 -0.03 22.10
C VAL A 306 -19.08 0.75 21.42
N LEU A 307 -18.25 0.11 20.62
CA LEU A 307 -17.16 0.77 19.87
C LEU A 307 -17.68 1.69 18.74
N ALA A 308 -18.92 1.47 18.29
CA ALA A 308 -19.55 2.30 17.25
C ALA A 308 -20.15 3.61 17.83
N THR A 309 -20.36 3.69 19.14
CA THR A 309 -21.04 4.83 19.81
C THR A 309 -20.04 5.85 20.40
N GLU A 310 -18.83 5.44 20.74
CA GLU A 310 -17.82 6.34 21.33
C GLU A 310 -17.25 7.39 20.35
N GLU A 311 -17.30 7.15 19.04
CA GLU A 311 -16.90 8.16 18.03
C GLU A 311 -17.97 9.23 17.77
N SER A 312 -19.23 8.99 18.13
CA SER A 312 -20.31 10.00 17.97
C SER A 312 -20.38 11.00 19.14
N THR A 313 -19.63 10.77 20.20
CA THR A 313 -19.54 11.64 21.38
C THR A 313 -18.10 12.06 21.62
N ASN A 314 -17.50 12.80 20.67
CA ASN A 314 -16.27 13.53 20.92
C ASN A 314 -16.64 14.92 21.44
N PRO A 315 -16.42 15.24 22.75
CA PRO A 315 -16.85 16.50 23.35
C PRO A 315 -15.98 17.71 23.01
N ASP A 316 -15.00 17.59 22.12
CA ASP A 316 -14.06 18.67 21.80
C ASP A 316 -14.62 19.76 20.85
N GLN A 317 -15.91 19.69 20.47
CA GLN A 317 -16.53 20.76 19.65
C GLN A 317 -17.48 21.68 20.42
N THR A 318 -17.67 21.51 21.73
CA THR A 318 -18.63 22.31 22.50
C THR A 318 -18.02 23.40 23.39
N ASN A 319 -16.70 23.56 23.42
CA ASN A 319 -16.07 24.59 24.27
C ASN A 319 -15.73 25.91 23.55
N ASP A 320 -15.89 26.01 22.25
CA ASP A 320 -15.61 27.28 21.52
C ASP A 320 -16.84 28.20 21.36
N GLU A 321 -18.05 27.75 21.70
CA GLU A 321 -19.25 28.60 21.62
C GLU A 321 -19.72 29.18 22.96
N ALA A 322 -19.14 28.76 24.08
CA ALA A 322 -19.56 29.24 25.41
C ALA A 322 -18.87 30.53 25.86
N ASP A 323 -17.76 30.94 25.26
CA ASP A 323 -17.00 32.14 25.64
C ASP A 323 -17.35 33.42 24.85
N LEU A 324 -18.35 33.37 23.97
CA LEU A 324 -18.77 34.55 23.16
C LEU A 324 -19.97 35.32 23.72
N HIS A 325 -20.50 34.97 24.92
CA HIS A 325 -21.66 35.66 25.51
C HIS A 325 -21.46 36.20 26.94
N THR A 326 -20.23 36.42 27.38
CA THR A 326 -19.99 37.20 28.60
C THR A 326 -18.83 38.16 28.36
N HIS A 327 -19.11 39.32 27.80
CA HIS A 327 -18.73 40.71 28.17
C HIS A 327 -19.04 41.65 27.02
#